data_3ac74c3ebd69f316d0143c972b73bff7
#
_entry.id   3ac74c3ebd69f316d0143c972b73bff7
#
_cell.length_a   1.000
_cell.length_b   1.000
_cell.length_c   1.000
_cell.angle_alpha   90.00
_cell.angle_beta   90.00
_cell.angle_gamma   90.00
#
_symmetry.space_group_name_H-M   'P 1'
#
loop_
_entity.id
_entity.type
_entity.pdbx_description
1 polymer ?
#
loop_
_entity_poly.entity_id
_entity_poly.type
_entity_poly.pdbx_seq_one_letter_code
_entity_poly.pdbx_strand_id
1 'polypeptide(L)'
;MKHLTLLLISILTVSVCFAQSDDDRWKKKYINLGFIITTMSQDGLPDLKDNYGASFTVGRTFYLHRPIGGVLRFGIDATWFDINYTNYKIKHITYWGTDNYQYHQGEVSMHIGPSITIRPVNKLNIHGYFRYAPSFSALYANDTFYGNYATFFVGGASISYGVIGLGFETRFGDCKYKELGSDGDEQSSFINKTKHNGWKAYLTFRF
;
A
#
# COMPACT_ATOMS: atom_id res chain seq x y z
N MET A 1 9.15 -12.54 19.26
CA MET A 1 9.43 -11.12 19.54
C MET A 1 10.89 -10.74 19.27
N LYS A 2 11.89 -11.49 19.79
CA LYS A 2 13.33 -11.15 19.59
C LYS A 2 13.78 -11.05 18.12
N HIS A 3 13.27 -11.90 17.23
CA HIS A 3 13.63 -11.87 15.80
C HIS A 3 13.02 -10.68 15.05
N LEU A 4 11.84 -10.22 15.47
CA LEU A 4 11.21 -9.03 14.88
C LEU A 4 11.97 -7.75 15.25
N THR A 5 12.48 -7.66 16.48
CA THR A 5 13.30 -6.54 16.95
C THR A 5 14.64 -6.48 16.22
N LEU A 6 15.28 -7.65 16.00
CA LEU A 6 16.52 -7.74 15.22
C LEU A 6 16.32 -7.33 13.75
N LEU A 7 15.22 -7.74 13.14
CA LEU A 7 14.87 -7.33 11.78
C LEU A 7 14.65 -5.81 11.68
N LEU A 8 13.93 -5.23 12.63
CA LEU A 8 13.74 -3.78 12.71
C LEU A 8 15.05 -3.00 12.90
N ILE A 9 15.94 -3.49 13.76
CA ILE A 9 17.27 -2.90 13.98
C ILE A 9 18.14 -3.02 12.72
N SER A 10 18.11 -4.14 12.01
CA SER A 10 18.88 -4.31 10.77
C SER A 10 18.37 -3.40 9.64
N ILE A 11 17.06 -3.20 9.51
CA ILE A 11 16.48 -2.25 8.56
C ILE A 11 16.87 -0.81 8.91
N LEU A 12 16.86 -0.45 10.19
CA LEU A 12 17.29 0.86 10.66
C LEU A 12 18.78 1.12 10.38
N THR A 13 19.66 0.14 10.63
CA THR A 13 21.11 0.29 10.39
C THR A 13 21.43 0.40 8.90
N VAL A 14 20.77 -0.38 8.04
CA VAL A 14 20.91 -0.27 6.58
C VAL A 14 20.46 1.10 6.08
N SER A 15 19.38 1.65 6.64
CA SER A 15 18.87 2.97 6.27
C SER A 15 19.85 4.10 6.63
N VAL A 16 20.58 3.98 7.73
CA VAL A 16 21.57 4.97 8.19
C VAL A 16 22.84 4.95 7.31
N CYS A 17 23.29 3.77 6.86
CA CYS A 17 24.48 3.67 5.99
C CYS A 17 24.28 4.30 4.60
N PHE A 18 23.05 4.39 4.09
CA PHE A 18 22.76 5.06 2.80
C PHE A 18 22.56 6.57 2.91
N ALA A 19 22.59 7.15 4.11
CA ALA A 19 22.30 8.57 4.35
C ALA A 19 23.51 9.49 4.18
N GLN A 20 24.66 8.99 3.78
CA GLN A 20 25.93 9.71 3.78
C GLN A 20 26.38 10.20 2.41
N SER A 21 25.56 10.99 1.70
CA SER A 21 26.05 11.86 0.63
C SER A 21 25.51 13.27 0.80
N ASP A 22 26.40 14.22 0.95
CA ASP A 22 26.15 15.62 1.27
C ASP A 22 25.44 16.44 0.17
N ASP A 23 25.23 15.86 -1.01
CA ASP A 23 24.64 16.54 -2.16
C ASP A 23 23.13 16.28 -2.37
N ASP A 24 22.51 15.42 -1.55
CA ASP A 24 21.11 15.05 -1.72
C ASP A 24 20.18 15.63 -0.64
N ARG A 25 20.10 16.96 -0.61
CA ARG A 25 19.12 17.68 0.22
C ARG A 25 17.67 17.26 -0.07
N TRP A 26 17.41 16.70 -1.26
CA TRP A 26 16.11 16.26 -1.73
C TRP A 26 16.10 14.73 -1.88
N LYS A 27 15.77 14.06 -0.80
CA LYS A 27 15.76 12.60 -0.73
C LYS A 27 14.78 12.01 -1.74
N LYS A 28 15.28 11.10 -2.57
CA LYS A 28 14.55 10.60 -3.75
C LYS A 28 13.97 9.21 -3.53
N LYS A 29 14.69 8.36 -2.81
CA LYS A 29 14.28 6.98 -2.55
C LYS A 29 13.50 6.90 -1.24
N TYR A 30 12.57 5.95 -1.16
CA TYR A 30 11.84 5.69 0.07
C TYR A 30 11.53 4.22 0.25
N ILE A 31 11.43 3.83 1.52
CA ILE A 31 10.87 2.56 1.97
C ILE A 31 9.79 2.92 2.99
N ASN A 32 8.60 2.34 2.82
CA ASN A 32 7.49 2.52 3.77
C ASN A 32 7.10 1.18 4.38
N LEU A 33 6.85 1.20 5.68
CA LEU A 33 6.27 0.09 6.44
C LEU A 33 4.95 0.58 7.00
N GLY A 34 3.85 -0.06 6.63
CA GLY A 34 2.52 0.45 6.93
C GLY A 34 1.58 -0.56 7.51
N PHE A 35 0.58 -0.03 8.20
CA PHE A 35 -0.64 -0.69 8.58
C PHE A 35 -1.74 -0.23 7.63
N ILE A 36 -2.47 -1.18 7.05
CA ILE A 36 -3.54 -0.93 6.09
C ILE A 36 -4.86 -1.42 6.64
N ILE A 37 -5.90 -0.63 6.43
CA ILE A 37 -7.30 -1.00 6.66
C ILE A 37 -8.05 -0.85 5.36
N THR A 38 -8.72 -1.94 4.96
CA THR A 38 -9.46 -2.02 3.70
C THR A 38 -10.88 -2.47 3.93
N THR A 39 -11.79 -1.96 3.15
CA THR A 39 -13.17 -2.42 3.08
C THR A 39 -13.42 -2.92 1.66
N MET A 40 -13.91 -4.12 1.53
CA MET A 40 -14.42 -4.68 0.28
C MET A 40 -15.93 -4.56 0.25
N SER A 41 -16.47 -3.96 -0.79
CA SER A 41 -17.90 -3.79 -0.99
C SER A 41 -18.31 -4.45 -2.31
N GLN A 42 -19.37 -5.24 -2.26
CA GLN A 42 -19.96 -5.88 -3.42
C GLN A 42 -21.46 -5.61 -3.45
N ASP A 43 -21.98 -5.30 -4.64
CA ASP A 43 -23.41 -4.96 -4.80
C ASP A 43 -24.30 -6.12 -4.31
N GLY A 44 -25.18 -5.84 -3.37
CA GLY A 44 -26.11 -6.79 -2.77
C GLY A 44 -25.56 -7.63 -1.59
N LEU A 45 -24.32 -7.42 -1.18
CA LEU A 45 -23.72 -8.10 -0.03
C LEU A 45 -23.27 -7.11 1.06
N PRO A 46 -23.20 -7.54 2.32
CA PRO A 46 -22.63 -6.73 3.38
C PRO A 46 -21.15 -6.40 3.11
N ASP A 47 -20.73 -5.20 3.48
CA ASP A 47 -19.34 -4.79 3.40
C ASP A 47 -18.43 -5.68 4.26
N LEU A 48 -17.35 -6.16 3.67
CA LEU A 48 -16.31 -6.89 4.37
C LEU A 48 -15.25 -5.91 4.85
N LYS A 49 -15.17 -5.73 6.16
CA LYS A 49 -14.11 -4.95 6.79
C LYS A 49 -12.98 -5.87 7.20
N ASP A 50 -11.75 -5.42 6.98
CA ASP A 50 -10.59 -6.17 7.43
C ASP A 50 -10.48 -6.20 8.96
N ASN A 51 -9.73 -7.20 9.44
CA ASN A 51 -9.37 -7.33 10.84
C ASN A 51 -8.01 -6.68 11.11
N TYR A 52 -7.07 -6.86 10.19
CA TYR A 52 -5.75 -6.23 10.19
C TYR A 52 -5.11 -6.39 8.83
N GLY A 53 -4.20 -5.46 8.51
CA GLY A 53 -3.38 -5.55 7.31
C GLY A 53 -2.02 -4.91 7.51
N ALA A 54 -1.05 -5.37 6.71
CA ALA A 54 0.31 -4.86 6.70
C ALA A 54 0.74 -4.51 5.28
N SER A 55 1.64 -3.56 5.14
CA SER A 55 2.16 -3.15 3.84
C SER A 55 3.65 -2.87 3.87
N PHE A 56 4.30 -3.16 2.75
CA PHE A 56 5.68 -2.85 2.47
C PHE A 56 5.78 -2.19 1.10
N THR A 57 6.36 -0.99 1.06
CA THR A 57 6.43 -0.19 -0.17
C THR A 57 7.85 0.27 -0.42
N VAL A 58 8.32 0.17 -1.66
CA VAL A 58 9.63 0.68 -2.10
C VAL A 58 9.45 1.51 -3.35
N GLY A 59 10.00 2.72 -3.34
CA GLY A 59 9.86 3.61 -4.49
C GLY A 59 10.88 4.74 -4.54
N ARG A 60 10.65 5.61 -5.52
CA ARG A 60 11.49 6.76 -5.80
C ARG A 60 10.68 7.92 -6.33
N THR A 61 11.03 9.13 -5.89
CA THR A 61 10.52 10.39 -6.45
C THR A 61 11.52 10.95 -7.47
N PHE A 62 11.05 11.23 -8.68
CA PHE A 62 11.81 11.87 -9.74
C PHE A 62 11.42 13.34 -9.82
N TYR A 63 12.30 14.23 -9.39
CA TYR A 63 12.04 15.67 -9.44
C TYR A 63 12.22 16.21 -10.86
N LEU A 64 11.26 17.01 -11.32
CA LEU A 64 11.20 17.50 -12.71
C LEU A 64 11.99 18.79 -12.92
N HIS A 65 12.27 19.55 -11.86
CA HIS A 65 12.91 20.85 -11.96
C HIS A 65 13.75 21.19 -10.72
N ARG A 66 14.52 22.27 -10.80
CA ARG A 66 15.22 22.84 -9.66
C ARG A 66 14.22 23.42 -8.64
N PRO A 67 14.58 23.51 -7.34
CA PRO A 67 13.66 24.03 -6.33
C PRO A 67 13.17 25.44 -6.65
N ILE A 68 11.86 25.63 -6.67
CA ILE A 68 11.23 26.95 -6.77
C ILE A 68 11.31 27.61 -5.39
N GLY A 69 11.93 28.82 -5.35
CA GLY A 69 12.16 29.52 -4.09
C GLY A 69 13.01 28.73 -3.06
N GLY A 70 13.75 27.69 -3.50
CA GLY A 70 14.51 26.82 -2.62
C GLY A 70 13.67 25.82 -1.80
N VAL A 71 12.34 25.88 -1.89
CA VAL A 71 11.41 25.24 -0.95
C VAL A 71 10.50 24.20 -1.64
N LEU A 72 10.12 24.41 -2.90
CA LEU A 72 9.09 23.64 -3.58
C LEU A 72 9.66 22.87 -4.77
N ARG A 73 9.29 21.59 -4.92
CA ARG A 73 9.56 20.78 -6.11
C ARG A 73 8.34 19.96 -6.53
N PHE A 74 8.09 19.92 -7.82
CA PHE A 74 7.20 18.96 -8.43
C PHE A 74 7.99 17.75 -8.91
N GLY A 75 7.36 16.61 -8.92
CA GLY A 75 7.98 15.35 -9.31
C GLY A 75 6.98 14.33 -9.84
N ILE A 76 7.53 13.23 -10.30
CA ILE A 76 6.82 11.99 -10.56
C ILE A 76 7.25 11.02 -9.46
N ASP A 77 6.29 10.47 -8.76
CA ASP A 77 6.51 9.45 -7.76
C ASP A 77 6.27 8.07 -8.38
N ALA A 78 7.26 7.20 -8.28
CA ALA A 78 7.20 5.85 -8.79
C ALA A 78 7.46 4.87 -7.65
N THR A 79 6.49 4.01 -7.39
CA THR A 79 6.60 2.86 -6.51
C THR A 79 6.92 1.64 -7.35
N TRP A 80 8.04 0.99 -7.08
CA TRP A 80 8.45 -0.22 -7.79
C TRP A 80 7.73 -1.46 -7.27
N PHE A 81 7.55 -1.51 -5.94
CA PHE A 81 6.84 -2.57 -5.26
C PHE A 81 6.01 -1.99 -4.12
N ASP A 82 4.75 -2.34 -4.10
CA ASP A 82 3.84 -2.17 -2.97
C ASP A 82 3.18 -3.52 -2.71
N ILE A 83 3.56 -4.16 -1.61
CA ILE A 83 3.03 -5.46 -1.20
C ILE A 83 2.10 -5.20 -0.02
N ASN A 84 0.86 -5.62 -0.16
CA ASN A 84 -0.16 -5.50 0.86
C ASN A 84 -0.69 -6.87 1.23
N TYR A 85 -0.86 -7.10 2.51
CA TYR A 85 -1.53 -8.28 3.04
C TYR A 85 -2.66 -7.83 3.95
N THR A 86 -3.84 -8.42 3.78
CA THR A 86 -5.04 -8.09 4.55
C THR A 86 -5.78 -9.36 4.96
N ASN A 87 -6.23 -9.41 6.20
CA ASN A 87 -7.04 -10.50 6.73
C ASN A 87 -8.46 -10.01 7.04
N TYR A 88 -9.45 -10.72 6.52
CA TYR A 88 -10.86 -10.45 6.77
C TYR A 88 -11.45 -11.56 7.63
N LYS A 89 -12.30 -11.19 8.58
CA LYS A 89 -13.07 -12.13 9.40
C LYS A 89 -14.55 -11.92 9.16
N ILE A 90 -15.22 -12.97 8.74
CA ILE A 90 -16.67 -13.01 8.58
C ILE A 90 -17.25 -13.86 9.69
N LYS A 91 -18.18 -13.29 10.47
CA LYS A 91 -18.97 -14.03 11.43
C LYS A 91 -20.31 -14.37 10.80
N HIS A 92 -20.53 -15.64 10.55
CA HIS A 92 -21.83 -16.13 10.12
C HIS A 92 -22.60 -16.65 11.33
N ILE A 93 -23.65 -15.94 11.72
CA ILE A 93 -24.50 -16.35 12.85
C ILE A 93 -25.59 -17.25 12.27
N THR A 94 -25.54 -18.53 12.62
CA THR A 94 -26.57 -19.51 12.30
C THR A 94 -27.40 -19.83 13.52
N TYR A 95 -28.55 -20.46 13.34
CA TYR A 95 -29.43 -20.88 14.45
C TYR A 95 -28.73 -21.86 15.44
N TRP A 96 -27.66 -22.54 14.97
CA TRP A 96 -26.91 -23.58 15.69
C TRP A 96 -25.55 -23.12 16.21
N GLY A 97 -25.17 -21.88 15.97
CA GLY A 97 -23.86 -21.35 16.41
C GLY A 97 -23.33 -20.20 15.57
N THR A 98 -22.10 -19.79 15.87
CA THR A 98 -21.39 -18.77 15.11
C THR A 98 -20.20 -19.41 14.41
N ASP A 99 -20.22 -19.44 13.08
CA ASP A 99 -19.09 -19.85 12.26
C ASP A 99 -18.23 -18.65 11.90
N ASN A 100 -16.92 -18.79 12.08
CA ASN A 100 -15.96 -17.76 11.75
C ASN A 100 -15.18 -18.17 10.48
N TYR A 101 -15.38 -17.46 9.39
CA TYR A 101 -14.61 -17.62 8.17
C TYR A 101 -13.50 -16.57 8.11
N GLN A 102 -12.32 -16.99 7.68
CA GLN A 102 -11.18 -16.10 7.48
C GLN A 102 -10.81 -16.06 5.99
N TYR A 103 -10.68 -14.86 5.46
CA TYR A 103 -10.22 -14.63 4.10
C TYR A 103 -8.89 -13.90 4.16
N HIS A 104 -7.98 -14.31 3.32
CA HIS A 104 -6.63 -13.75 3.22
C HIS A 104 -6.47 -13.12 1.84
N GLN A 105 -6.13 -11.84 1.81
CA GLN A 105 -5.85 -11.14 0.57
C GLN A 105 -4.37 -10.75 0.52
N GLY A 106 -3.72 -11.11 -0.57
CA GLY A 106 -2.40 -10.63 -0.95
C GLY A 106 -2.50 -9.72 -2.17
N GLU A 107 -1.75 -8.65 -2.20
CA GLU A 107 -1.74 -7.73 -3.33
C GLU A 107 -0.33 -7.26 -3.60
N VAL A 108 0.02 -7.23 -4.88
CA VAL A 108 1.28 -6.67 -5.38
C VAL A 108 0.95 -5.63 -6.43
N SER A 109 1.53 -4.44 -6.28
CA SER A 109 1.28 -3.31 -7.19
C SER A 109 2.53 -2.49 -7.48
N MET A 110 2.47 -1.77 -8.60
CA MET A 110 3.40 -0.71 -8.98
C MET A 110 2.60 0.58 -9.08
N HIS A 111 3.16 1.68 -8.60
CA HIS A 111 2.45 2.95 -8.66
C HIS A 111 3.24 3.99 -9.44
N ILE A 112 2.53 4.87 -10.15
CA ILE A 112 3.13 6.03 -10.81
C ILE A 112 2.16 7.21 -10.79
N GLY A 113 2.68 8.40 -10.53
CA GLY A 113 1.86 9.59 -10.58
C GLY A 113 2.56 10.88 -10.15
N PRO A 114 1.88 12.01 -10.27
CA PRO A 114 2.41 13.30 -9.88
C PRO A 114 2.63 13.41 -8.38
N SER A 115 3.64 14.19 -8.00
CA SER A 115 3.95 14.48 -6.60
C SER A 115 4.46 15.90 -6.42
N ILE A 116 4.30 16.38 -5.19
CA ILE A 116 4.78 17.68 -4.74
C ILE A 116 5.57 17.47 -3.44
N THR A 117 6.73 18.11 -3.35
CA THR A 117 7.55 18.11 -2.14
C THR A 117 7.85 19.52 -1.71
N ILE A 118 7.56 19.82 -0.45
CA ILE A 118 7.81 21.12 0.18
C ILE A 118 8.84 20.92 1.29
N ARG A 119 9.89 21.75 1.30
CA ARG A 119 10.93 21.79 2.33
C ARG A 119 10.98 23.17 2.98
N PRO A 120 10.14 23.45 3.98
CA PRO A 120 10.12 24.76 4.63
C PRO A 120 11.39 25.03 5.44
N VAL A 121 12.02 23.99 5.98
CA VAL A 121 13.29 24.07 6.73
C VAL A 121 14.20 22.90 6.34
N ASN A 122 15.49 23.03 6.60
CA ASN A 122 16.55 22.18 6.03
C ASN A 122 16.33 20.65 6.11
N LYS A 123 15.72 20.13 7.17
CA LYS A 123 15.54 18.68 7.39
C LYS A 123 14.08 18.23 7.29
N LEU A 124 13.14 19.17 7.20
CA LEU A 124 11.71 18.87 7.16
C LEU A 124 11.23 18.75 5.71
N ASN A 125 10.68 17.61 5.33
CA ASN A 125 10.04 17.41 4.04
C ASN A 125 8.56 17.06 4.24
N ILE A 126 7.71 17.76 3.51
CA ILE A 126 6.30 17.46 3.38
C ILE A 126 6.12 17.01 1.93
N HIS A 127 5.60 15.81 1.75
CA HIS A 127 5.46 15.19 0.43
C HIS A 127 4.01 14.76 0.21
N GLY A 128 3.42 15.20 -0.87
CA GLY A 128 2.08 14.82 -1.32
C GLY A 128 2.14 14.14 -2.68
N TYR A 129 1.24 13.22 -2.95
CA TYR A 129 1.20 12.48 -4.22
C TYR A 129 -0.20 11.98 -4.55
N PHE A 130 -0.40 11.76 -5.85
CA PHE A 130 -1.55 11.03 -6.37
C PHE A 130 -1.04 10.05 -7.44
N ARG A 131 -1.37 8.76 -7.31
CA ARG A 131 -0.77 7.69 -8.12
C ARG A 131 -1.84 6.79 -8.72
N TYR A 132 -1.61 6.37 -9.93
CA TYR A 132 -2.24 5.22 -10.57
C TYR A 132 -1.49 3.96 -10.15
N ALA A 133 -2.22 2.94 -9.72
CA ALA A 133 -1.67 1.73 -9.13
C ALA A 133 -2.25 0.47 -9.79
N PRO A 134 -1.69 0.04 -10.94
CA PRO A 134 -1.97 -1.27 -11.49
C PRO A 134 -1.50 -2.35 -10.51
N SER A 135 -2.38 -3.29 -10.21
CA SER A 135 -2.19 -4.27 -9.14
C SER A 135 -2.61 -5.66 -9.59
N PHE A 136 -2.00 -6.67 -9.02
CA PHE A 136 -2.52 -8.02 -9.00
C PHE A 136 -3.00 -8.32 -7.58
N SER A 137 -4.27 -8.69 -7.44
CA SER A 137 -4.88 -9.02 -6.16
C SER A 137 -5.26 -10.49 -6.15
N ALA A 138 -4.82 -11.22 -5.14
CA ALA A 138 -5.16 -12.61 -4.88
C ALA A 138 -5.91 -12.73 -3.56
N LEU A 139 -7.00 -13.51 -3.57
CA LEU A 139 -7.86 -13.77 -2.42
C LEU A 139 -7.90 -15.28 -2.19
N TYR A 140 -7.59 -15.72 -0.98
CA TYR A 140 -7.78 -17.08 -0.53
C TYR A 140 -9.02 -17.15 0.36
N ALA A 141 -10.02 -17.90 -0.07
CA ALA A 141 -11.31 -18.03 0.59
C ALA A 141 -11.86 -19.44 0.38
N ASN A 142 -12.36 -20.09 1.45
CA ASN A 142 -13.00 -21.41 1.39
C ASN A 142 -12.15 -22.46 0.62
N ASP A 143 -10.86 -22.56 0.93
CA ASP A 143 -9.89 -23.47 0.31
C ASP A 143 -9.66 -23.26 -1.19
N THR A 144 -10.12 -22.14 -1.73
CA THR A 144 -9.98 -21.78 -3.15
C THR A 144 -9.21 -20.47 -3.30
N PHE A 145 -8.33 -20.42 -4.30
CA PHE A 145 -7.62 -19.22 -4.68
C PHE A 145 -8.34 -18.48 -5.81
N TYR A 146 -8.58 -17.21 -5.57
CA TYR A 146 -9.11 -16.27 -6.56
C TYR A 146 -8.07 -15.18 -6.82
N GLY A 147 -7.95 -14.73 -8.05
CA GLY A 147 -7.05 -13.65 -8.37
C GLY A 147 -7.42 -12.95 -9.65
N ASN A 148 -7.05 -11.69 -9.76
CA ASN A 148 -7.13 -10.94 -11.01
C ASN A 148 -6.36 -9.64 -10.95
N TYR A 149 -6.25 -9.03 -12.12
CA TYR A 149 -5.80 -7.66 -12.26
C TYR A 149 -6.82 -6.70 -11.64
N ALA A 150 -6.30 -5.74 -10.88
CA ALA A 150 -7.07 -4.68 -10.25
C ALA A 150 -6.45 -3.32 -10.61
N THR A 151 -7.28 -2.31 -10.63
CA THR A 151 -6.85 -0.93 -10.85
C THR A 151 -7.21 -0.09 -9.65
N PHE A 152 -6.19 0.50 -9.01
CA PHE A 152 -6.40 1.41 -7.90
C PHE A 152 -5.83 2.80 -8.21
N PHE A 153 -6.43 3.79 -7.54
CA PHE A 153 -5.88 5.12 -7.38
C PHE A 153 -5.50 5.32 -5.92
N VAL A 154 -4.35 5.94 -5.70
CA VAL A 154 -3.77 6.14 -4.37
C VAL A 154 -3.42 7.60 -4.22
N GLY A 155 -4.01 8.26 -3.22
CA GLY A 155 -3.68 9.63 -2.84
C GLY A 155 -3.15 9.68 -1.42
N GLY A 156 -2.06 10.40 -1.20
CA GLY A 156 -1.47 10.44 0.12
C GLY A 156 -0.50 11.58 0.36
N ALA A 157 -0.09 11.67 1.63
CA ALA A 157 0.92 12.62 2.06
C ALA A 157 1.80 12.04 3.17
N SER A 158 3.03 12.56 3.28
CA SER A 158 3.93 12.22 4.36
C SER A 158 4.70 13.45 4.84
N ILE A 159 5.06 13.43 6.10
CA ILE A 159 5.96 14.39 6.72
C ILE A 159 7.18 13.63 7.24
N SER A 160 8.38 14.08 6.89
CA SER A 160 9.62 13.45 7.32
C SER A 160 10.63 14.47 7.82
N TYR A 161 11.34 14.11 8.87
CA TYR A 161 12.46 14.88 9.40
C TYR A 161 13.74 14.06 9.26
N GLY A 162 14.67 14.56 8.48
CA GLY A 162 15.85 13.79 8.12
C GLY A 162 15.48 12.54 7.30
N VAL A 163 15.74 11.35 7.81
CA VAL A 163 15.48 10.06 7.12
C VAL A 163 14.09 9.51 7.45
N ILE A 164 13.58 9.78 8.66
CA ILE A 164 12.38 9.11 9.20
C ILE A 164 11.17 10.04 9.09
N GLY A 165 10.03 9.49 8.78
CA GLY A 165 8.78 10.22 8.72
C GLY A 165 7.56 9.33 8.90
N LEU A 166 6.41 9.98 8.90
CA LEU A 166 5.09 9.38 8.97
C LEU A 166 4.30 9.78 7.74
N GLY A 167 3.47 8.90 7.26
CA GLY A 167 2.59 9.18 6.16
C GLY A 167 1.24 8.51 6.29
N PHE A 168 0.33 9.03 5.49
CA PHE A 168 -1.03 8.53 5.36
C PHE A 168 -1.40 8.53 3.89
N GLU A 169 -2.06 7.46 3.44
CA GLU A 169 -2.63 7.39 2.10
C GLU A 169 -4.00 6.75 2.12
N THR A 170 -4.81 7.15 1.17
CA THR A 170 -6.09 6.52 0.85
C THR A 170 -5.98 5.85 -0.51
N ARG A 171 -6.70 4.75 -0.66
CA ARG A 171 -6.78 4.01 -1.93
C ARG A 171 -8.21 3.67 -2.26
N PHE A 172 -8.53 3.67 -3.54
CA PHE A 172 -9.84 3.29 -4.04
C PHE A 172 -9.70 2.67 -5.43
N GLY A 173 -10.56 1.73 -5.73
CA GLY A 173 -10.57 1.02 -7.00
C GLY A 173 -11.44 -0.21 -6.97
N ASP A 174 -11.30 -1.04 -7.98
CA ASP A 174 -12.10 -2.23 -8.12
C ASP A 174 -11.28 -3.43 -8.67
N CYS A 175 -11.72 -4.62 -8.29
CA CYS A 175 -11.21 -5.90 -8.76
C CYS A 175 -12.38 -6.82 -9.11
N LYS A 176 -12.21 -7.63 -10.17
CA LYS A 176 -13.12 -8.75 -10.51
C LYS A 176 -12.37 -10.03 -10.28
N TYR A 177 -12.57 -10.67 -9.15
CA TYR A 177 -11.90 -11.92 -8.83
C TYR A 177 -12.38 -13.06 -9.71
N LYS A 178 -11.44 -13.89 -10.15
CA LYS A 178 -11.67 -15.13 -10.90
C LYS A 178 -10.98 -16.27 -10.18
N GLU A 179 -11.56 -17.45 -10.24
CA GLU A 179 -10.93 -18.65 -9.70
C GLU A 179 -9.66 -18.99 -10.47
N LEU A 180 -8.57 -19.26 -9.74
CA LEU A 180 -7.29 -19.64 -10.31
C LEU A 180 -7.20 -21.17 -10.34
N GLY A 181 -7.01 -21.75 -11.54
CA GLY A 181 -6.82 -23.21 -11.73
C GLY A 181 -8.07 -23.98 -12.14
N SER A 182 -9.14 -23.32 -12.51
CA SER A 182 -10.29 -23.97 -13.13
C SER A 182 -10.06 -24.11 -14.64
N ASP A 183 -9.85 -25.35 -15.11
CA ASP A 183 -9.63 -25.70 -16.51
C ASP A 183 -10.96 -25.89 -17.30
N GLY A 184 -11.98 -25.10 -17.06
CA GLY A 184 -13.27 -25.21 -17.71
C GLY A 184 -13.79 -23.88 -18.25
N ASP A 185 -14.44 -23.96 -19.44
CA ASP A 185 -15.10 -22.86 -20.15
C ASP A 185 -16.25 -22.18 -19.37
N GLU A 186 -16.65 -22.70 -18.24
CA GLU A 186 -17.49 -22.02 -17.25
C GLU A 186 -16.62 -21.22 -16.31
N GLN A 187 -16.23 -20.04 -16.75
CA GLN A 187 -15.72 -19.00 -15.87
C GLN A 187 -16.80 -18.67 -14.84
N SER A 188 -16.86 -19.44 -13.78
CA SER A 188 -17.59 -19.05 -12.58
C SER A 188 -16.88 -17.81 -12.03
N SER A 189 -17.28 -16.63 -12.52
CA SER A 189 -16.91 -15.37 -11.92
C SER A 189 -17.57 -15.35 -10.55
N PHE A 190 -16.90 -15.96 -9.57
CA PHE A 190 -17.44 -16.17 -8.23
C PHE A 190 -17.80 -14.85 -7.54
N ILE A 191 -17.23 -13.76 -8.00
CA ILE A 191 -17.45 -12.47 -7.37
C ILE A 191 -17.64 -11.41 -8.44
N ASN A 192 -18.81 -10.80 -8.48
CA ASN A 192 -19.08 -9.59 -9.24
C ASN A 192 -18.04 -8.50 -8.88
N LYS A 193 -17.99 -7.44 -9.64
CA LYS A 193 -17.11 -6.30 -9.40
C LYS A 193 -17.08 -5.90 -7.92
N THR A 194 -15.93 -6.12 -7.26
CA THR A 194 -15.71 -5.79 -5.86
C THR A 194 -15.00 -4.45 -5.78
N LYS A 195 -15.62 -3.50 -5.11
CA LYS A 195 -15.02 -2.19 -4.83
C LYS A 195 -14.14 -2.29 -3.59
N HIS A 196 -12.94 -1.75 -3.68
CA HIS A 196 -11.99 -1.68 -2.57
C HIS A 196 -11.79 -0.22 -2.19
N ASN A 197 -12.05 0.09 -0.95
CA ASN A 197 -11.71 1.36 -0.35
C ASN A 197 -10.86 1.11 0.89
N GLY A 198 -9.82 1.89 1.09
CA GLY A 198 -8.95 1.70 2.23
C GLY A 198 -8.08 2.89 2.53
N TRP A 199 -7.45 2.84 3.69
CA TRP A 199 -6.43 3.78 4.08
C TRP A 199 -5.23 3.04 4.67
N LYS A 200 -4.06 3.67 4.59
CA LYS A 200 -2.79 3.16 5.08
C LYS A 200 -2.11 4.25 5.90
N ALA A 201 -1.70 3.92 7.11
CA ALA A 201 -0.77 4.71 7.90
C ALA A 201 0.59 4.05 7.85
N TYR A 202 1.67 4.79 7.63
CA TYR A 202 2.98 4.20 7.44
C TYR A 202 4.12 5.02 8.02
N LEU A 203 5.17 4.30 8.42
CA LEU A 203 6.50 4.86 8.65
C LEU A 203 7.23 4.93 7.30
N THR A 204 7.81 6.07 6.99
CA THR A 204 8.62 6.27 5.78
C THR A 204 10.08 6.51 6.14
N PHE A 205 10.96 5.84 5.42
CA PHE A 205 12.40 6.06 5.44
C PHE A 205 12.81 6.64 4.10
N ARG A 206 13.26 7.90 4.08
CA ARG A 206 13.68 8.58 2.85
C ARG A 206 15.20 8.81 2.84
N PHE A 207 15.83 8.51 1.70
CA PHE A 207 17.29 8.62 1.49
C PHE A 207 17.65 8.90 0.04
#